data_c7f1c325f4cfa89a3d9e8da098147a7b
#
_entry.id   c7f1c325f4cfa89a3d9e8da098147a7b
#
_cell.length_a   1.000
_cell.length_b   1.000
_cell.length_c   1.000
_cell.angle_alpha   90.00
_cell.angle_beta   90.00
_cell.angle_gamma   90.00
#
_symmetry.space_group_name_H-M   'P 1'
#
loop_
_entity.id
_entity.type
_entity.pdbx_description
1 polymer ?
#
loop_
_entity_poly.entity_id
_entity_poly.type
_entity_poly.pdbx_seq_one_letter_code
_entity_poly.pdbx_strand_id
1 'polypeptide(L)'
;PEIEKLVVGLRDQGRIIYICTNGVFMRKKMRDYLASVYDEAWEPKLKLLHTESLIDEKDLVFIRSGKPSKSKVIAPSEWLYWNVHVDGLEYTHDLIVEREGVFKECVAAIRMAKIIGYQVATNTTVYKETDVSEIEDMFAYLSSLEVDGHTISPGYDYDAAKKDMVKRLGKQPEDFFMTRQMTREKFARIQEWGEKFTIFGTPVYQEFLSGKRELRCSAWAIPTRNIQGWKAPCYQMTDGHYNGYQEMLNKVDWDRYGVVNGFARDSRCENCMVHCGYDPSGALGVDAEFGDTWKNVRYNFGPKPQPYHEGAEVQAFNGCSINKGHLAGARQAVNEPLESVITGEQEPAASFSSKGTSDVVL
;
A
#
# COMPACT_ATOMS: atom_id res chain seq x y z
N PRO A 1 -12.15 2.87 -14.97
CA PRO A 1 -13.22 2.22 -15.72
C PRO A 1 -12.84 0.88 -16.33
N GLU A 2 -11.56 0.51 -16.36
CA GLU A 2 -11.08 -0.73 -16.98
C GLU A 2 -10.28 -1.63 -16.03
N ILE A 3 -10.20 -1.27 -14.75
CA ILE A 3 -9.44 -2.04 -13.75
C ILE A 3 -9.95 -3.48 -13.65
N GLU A 4 -11.24 -3.70 -13.78
CA GLU A 4 -11.83 -5.03 -13.70
C GLU A 4 -11.42 -5.91 -14.88
N LYS A 5 -11.28 -5.34 -16.08
CA LYS A 5 -10.78 -6.07 -17.25
C LYS A 5 -9.32 -6.46 -17.05
N LEU A 6 -8.53 -5.53 -16.51
CA LEU A 6 -7.12 -5.74 -16.23
C LEU A 6 -6.93 -6.82 -15.16
N VAL A 7 -7.68 -6.75 -14.07
CA VAL A 7 -7.67 -7.76 -12.99
C VAL A 7 -8.03 -9.14 -13.52
N VAL A 8 -9.10 -9.26 -14.31
CA VAL A 8 -9.50 -10.54 -14.90
C VAL A 8 -8.41 -11.06 -15.83
N GLY A 9 -7.87 -10.22 -16.72
CA GLY A 9 -6.83 -10.63 -17.67
C GLY A 9 -5.53 -11.08 -16.99
N LEU A 10 -5.12 -10.43 -15.91
CA LEU A 10 -3.94 -10.82 -15.14
C LEU A 10 -4.17 -12.12 -14.35
N ARG A 11 -5.34 -12.25 -13.72
CA ARG A 11 -5.74 -13.47 -13.01
C ARG A 11 -5.74 -14.68 -13.94
N ASP A 12 -6.32 -14.54 -15.14
CA ASP A 12 -6.40 -15.61 -16.13
C ASP A 12 -5.02 -16.05 -16.66
N GLN A 13 -4.00 -15.21 -16.44
CA GLN A 13 -2.59 -15.53 -16.66
C GLN A 13 -1.88 -16.11 -15.42
N GLY A 14 -2.59 -16.37 -14.34
CA GLY A 14 -2.03 -16.89 -13.10
C GLY A 14 -1.11 -15.89 -12.37
N ARG A 15 -1.41 -14.58 -12.46
CA ARG A 15 -0.64 -13.54 -11.78
C ARG A 15 -1.26 -13.22 -10.44
N ILE A 16 -0.39 -13.00 -9.44
CA ILE A 16 -0.80 -12.41 -8.17
C ILE A 16 -1.01 -10.91 -8.41
N ILE A 17 -2.12 -10.39 -7.92
CA ILE A 17 -2.55 -9.02 -8.18
C ILE A 17 -2.69 -8.30 -6.85
N TYR A 18 -2.04 -7.14 -6.71
CA TYR A 18 -2.25 -6.22 -5.61
C TYR A 18 -2.96 -4.96 -6.12
N ILE A 19 -4.17 -4.70 -5.63
CA ILE A 19 -4.89 -3.45 -5.89
C ILE A 19 -4.57 -2.50 -4.74
N CYS A 20 -3.63 -1.58 -4.96
CA CYS A 20 -3.30 -0.56 -3.98
C CYS A 20 -4.45 0.46 -3.88
N THR A 21 -4.88 0.74 -2.66
CA THR A 21 -6.03 1.60 -2.39
C THR A 21 -5.90 2.28 -1.02
N ASN A 22 -6.50 3.46 -0.90
CA ASN A 22 -6.69 4.13 0.39
C ASN A 22 -7.95 3.64 1.14
N GLY A 23 -8.59 2.55 0.70
CA GLY A 23 -9.76 1.95 1.35
C GLY A 23 -11.11 2.62 1.07
N VAL A 24 -11.14 3.92 0.80
CA VAL A 24 -12.37 4.75 0.76
C VAL A 24 -13.48 4.21 -0.17
N PHE A 25 -13.12 3.67 -1.34
CA PHE A 25 -14.09 3.11 -2.28
C PHE A 25 -14.22 1.58 -2.22
N MET A 26 -13.50 0.94 -1.33
CA MET A 26 -13.41 -0.51 -1.28
C MET A 26 -14.76 -1.14 -0.87
N ARG A 27 -15.43 -0.61 0.16
CA ARG A 27 -16.76 -1.09 0.58
C ARG A 27 -17.79 -0.99 -0.54
N LYS A 28 -17.81 0.11 -1.30
CA LYS A 28 -18.69 0.25 -2.47
C LYS A 28 -18.46 -0.85 -3.52
N LYS A 29 -17.20 -1.18 -3.81
CA LYS A 29 -16.85 -2.25 -4.76
C LYS A 29 -17.30 -3.63 -4.27
N MET A 30 -17.14 -3.88 -2.98
CA MET A 30 -17.59 -5.13 -2.36
C MET A 30 -19.11 -5.25 -2.31
N ARG A 31 -19.83 -4.15 -2.05
CA ARG A 31 -21.28 -4.10 -2.15
C ARG A 31 -21.76 -4.41 -3.57
N ASP A 32 -21.14 -3.84 -4.60
CA ASP A 32 -21.46 -4.12 -6.00
C ASP A 32 -21.23 -5.60 -6.35
N TYR A 33 -20.16 -6.19 -5.80
CA TYR A 33 -19.91 -7.64 -5.93
C TYR A 33 -21.02 -8.46 -5.26
N LEU A 34 -21.36 -8.17 -4.00
CA LEU A 34 -22.43 -8.87 -3.29
C LEU A 34 -23.75 -8.82 -4.06
N ALA A 35 -24.12 -7.65 -4.60
CA ALA A 35 -25.32 -7.52 -5.42
C ALA A 35 -25.27 -8.34 -6.71
N SER A 36 -24.08 -8.64 -7.23
CA SER A 36 -23.90 -9.44 -8.45
C SER A 36 -24.03 -10.95 -8.23
N VAL A 37 -23.79 -11.41 -7.00
CA VAL A 37 -23.75 -12.85 -6.65
C VAL A 37 -24.80 -13.22 -5.60
N TYR A 38 -25.66 -12.28 -5.22
CA TYR A 38 -26.62 -12.48 -4.15
C TYR A 38 -27.57 -13.63 -4.44
N ASP A 39 -27.64 -14.51 -3.46
CA ASP A 39 -28.66 -15.53 -3.26
C ASP A 39 -28.95 -15.67 -1.75
N GLU A 40 -29.86 -16.53 -1.35
CA GLU A 40 -30.25 -16.72 0.05
C GLU A 40 -29.12 -17.26 0.92
N ALA A 41 -28.11 -17.93 0.35
CA ALA A 41 -26.93 -18.42 1.09
C ALA A 41 -26.07 -17.26 1.64
N TRP A 42 -26.19 -16.06 1.13
CA TRP A 42 -25.49 -14.87 1.62
C TRP A 42 -26.14 -14.22 2.84
N GLU A 43 -27.40 -14.55 3.18
CA GLU A 43 -28.11 -13.89 4.28
C GLU A 43 -27.36 -13.93 5.64
N PRO A 44 -26.71 -15.05 6.07
CA PRO A 44 -25.97 -15.04 7.30
C PRO A 44 -24.82 -14.02 7.31
N LYS A 45 -24.08 -13.90 6.19
CA LYS A 45 -23.01 -12.92 6.04
C LYS A 45 -23.54 -11.49 5.98
N LEU A 46 -24.64 -11.25 5.28
CA LEU A 46 -25.28 -9.93 5.21
C LEU A 46 -25.76 -9.48 6.60
N LYS A 47 -26.35 -10.40 7.37
CA LYS A 47 -26.75 -10.11 8.76
C LYS A 47 -25.54 -9.74 9.61
N LEU A 48 -24.40 -10.46 9.47
CA LEU A 48 -23.17 -10.14 10.17
C LEU A 48 -22.64 -8.75 9.77
N LEU A 49 -22.54 -8.48 8.47
CA LEU A 49 -22.10 -7.18 7.95
C LEU A 49 -22.95 -6.03 8.48
N HIS A 50 -24.26 -6.21 8.53
CA HIS A 50 -25.18 -5.20 9.05
C HIS A 50 -25.06 -5.03 10.57
N THR A 51 -24.98 -6.13 11.34
CA THR A 51 -24.81 -6.09 12.79
C THR A 51 -23.53 -5.36 13.19
N GLU A 52 -22.47 -5.52 12.41
CA GLU A 52 -21.19 -4.85 12.62
C GLU A 52 -21.13 -3.43 12.02
N SER A 53 -22.26 -2.91 11.52
CA SER A 53 -22.34 -1.58 10.90
C SER A 53 -21.39 -1.37 9.72
N LEU A 54 -21.04 -2.45 9.01
CA LEU A 54 -20.22 -2.41 7.81
C LEU A 54 -21.04 -2.11 6.55
N ILE A 55 -22.34 -2.37 6.59
CA ILE A 55 -23.35 -1.99 5.61
C ILE A 55 -24.59 -1.46 6.32
N ASP A 56 -25.35 -0.60 5.67
CA ASP A 56 -26.62 -0.04 6.18
C ASP A 56 -27.84 -0.71 5.54
N GLU A 57 -29.06 -0.29 5.94
CA GLU A 57 -30.31 -0.79 5.38
C GLU A 57 -30.45 -0.51 3.87
N LYS A 58 -29.90 0.61 3.38
CA LYS A 58 -29.94 0.93 1.95
C LYS A 58 -29.04 -0.03 1.16
N ASP A 59 -27.90 -0.37 1.72
CA ASP A 59 -26.97 -1.36 1.17
C ASP A 59 -27.61 -2.75 1.12
N LEU A 60 -28.32 -3.17 2.19
CA LEU A 60 -29.06 -4.44 2.22
C LEU A 60 -30.12 -4.50 1.11
N VAL A 61 -30.94 -3.45 0.96
CA VAL A 61 -31.93 -3.36 -0.10
C VAL A 61 -31.27 -3.42 -1.49
N PHE A 62 -30.17 -2.70 -1.67
CA PHE A 62 -29.43 -2.71 -2.93
C PHE A 62 -28.87 -4.09 -3.25
N ILE A 63 -28.21 -4.76 -2.30
CA ILE A 63 -27.61 -6.09 -2.48
C ILE A 63 -28.72 -7.11 -2.82
N ARG A 64 -29.81 -7.13 -2.06
CA ARG A 64 -30.94 -8.04 -2.28
C ARG A 64 -31.66 -7.80 -3.59
N SER A 65 -31.55 -6.61 -4.16
CA SER A 65 -32.13 -6.33 -5.48
C SER A 65 -31.48 -7.11 -6.62
N GLY A 66 -30.28 -7.67 -6.41
CA GLY A 66 -29.52 -8.39 -7.44
C GLY A 66 -29.11 -7.54 -8.65
N LYS A 67 -29.11 -6.21 -8.52
CA LYS A 67 -28.82 -5.27 -9.60
C LYS A 67 -27.52 -4.53 -9.32
N PRO A 68 -26.37 -5.11 -9.67
CA PRO A 68 -25.09 -4.42 -9.49
C PRO A 68 -25.08 -3.11 -10.28
N SER A 69 -24.29 -2.15 -9.81
CA SER A 69 -24.03 -0.94 -10.58
C SER A 69 -23.45 -1.31 -11.96
N LYS A 70 -23.52 -0.42 -12.92
CA LYS A 70 -23.01 -0.65 -14.30
C LYS A 70 -21.48 -0.93 -14.34
N SER A 71 -20.77 -0.76 -13.22
CA SER A 71 -19.35 -1.10 -13.11
C SER A 71 -19.20 -2.63 -13.08
N LYS A 72 -18.18 -3.15 -13.76
CA LYS A 72 -17.78 -4.55 -13.64
C LYS A 72 -17.34 -4.80 -12.20
N VAL A 73 -17.56 -6.01 -11.73
CA VAL A 73 -17.26 -6.39 -10.36
C VAL A 73 -15.94 -7.14 -10.27
N ILE A 74 -15.22 -6.92 -9.18
CA ILE A 74 -13.99 -7.64 -8.83
C ILE A 74 -14.38 -8.70 -7.82
N ALA A 75 -14.33 -9.97 -8.23
CA ALA A 75 -14.64 -11.10 -7.36
C ALA A 75 -13.45 -11.47 -6.45
N PRO A 76 -13.68 -12.03 -5.24
CA PRO A 76 -12.63 -12.62 -4.42
C PRO A 76 -11.85 -13.71 -5.19
N SER A 77 -10.54 -13.79 -4.95
CA SER A 77 -9.67 -14.80 -5.54
C SER A 77 -8.44 -14.95 -4.66
N GLU A 78 -7.88 -16.15 -4.59
CA GLU A 78 -6.59 -16.42 -3.93
C GLU A 78 -5.40 -15.67 -4.59
N TRP A 79 -5.59 -15.18 -5.81
CA TRP A 79 -4.60 -14.44 -6.58
C TRP A 79 -4.78 -12.93 -6.50
N LEU A 80 -5.77 -12.43 -5.74
CA LEU A 80 -6.12 -11.02 -5.68
C LEU A 80 -6.12 -10.50 -4.24
N TYR A 81 -5.27 -9.52 -3.99
CA TYR A 81 -5.16 -8.79 -2.72
C TYR A 81 -5.67 -7.35 -2.86
N TRP A 82 -6.54 -6.93 -1.97
CA TRP A 82 -6.69 -5.52 -1.67
C TRP A 82 -5.50 -5.11 -0.79
N ASN A 83 -4.65 -4.22 -1.31
CA ASN A 83 -3.49 -3.70 -0.60
C ASN A 83 -3.82 -2.32 -0.05
N VAL A 84 -4.27 -2.29 1.21
CA VAL A 84 -4.84 -1.10 1.84
C VAL A 84 -3.74 -0.26 2.47
N HIS A 85 -3.65 1.00 2.07
CA HIS A 85 -2.69 1.94 2.61
C HIS A 85 -3.04 2.33 4.05
N VAL A 86 -2.12 2.05 5.00
CA VAL A 86 -2.26 2.39 6.42
C VAL A 86 -0.88 2.70 6.99
N ASP A 87 -0.62 3.96 7.38
CA ASP A 87 0.71 4.44 7.80
C ASP A 87 0.86 4.67 9.31
N GLY A 88 -0.12 4.27 10.09
CA GLY A 88 -0.14 4.41 11.55
C GLY A 88 -1.50 4.06 12.11
N LEU A 89 -1.69 4.23 13.40
CA LEU A 89 -2.99 4.14 14.04
C LEU A 89 -3.87 5.34 13.66
N GLU A 90 -5.11 5.38 14.14
CA GLU A 90 -6.15 6.33 13.71
C GLU A 90 -5.63 7.77 13.58
N TYR A 91 -5.04 8.30 14.65
CA TYR A 91 -4.58 9.69 14.66
C TYR A 91 -3.46 9.93 13.63
N THR A 92 -2.46 9.07 13.60
CA THR A 92 -1.30 9.20 12.72
C THR A 92 -1.68 9.01 11.26
N HIS A 93 -2.49 7.99 10.97
CA HIS A 93 -2.92 7.73 9.60
C HIS A 93 -3.77 8.88 9.05
N ASP A 94 -4.79 9.33 9.80
CA ASP A 94 -5.67 10.42 9.38
C ASP A 94 -4.90 11.74 9.19
N LEU A 95 -3.87 11.97 10.02
CA LEU A 95 -2.98 13.10 9.86
C LEU A 95 -2.14 13.03 8.58
N ILE A 96 -1.55 11.85 8.27
CA ILE A 96 -0.71 11.65 7.08
C ILE A 96 -1.55 11.82 5.80
N VAL A 97 -2.76 11.28 5.77
CA VAL A 97 -3.66 11.41 4.62
C VAL A 97 -4.44 12.73 4.61
N GLU A 98 -4.20 13.60 5.60
CA GLU A 98 -4.83 14.92 5.77
C GLU A 98 -6.38 14.87 5.83
N ARG A 99 -6.93 13.77 6.32
CA ARG A 99 -8.37 13.58 6.38
C ARG A 99 -8.78 12.71 7.56
N GLU A 100 -9.63 13.25 8.42
CA GLU A 100 -10.22 12.54 9.55
C GLU A 100 -11.18 11.43 9.09
N GLY A 101 -11.14 10.27 9.80
CA GLY A 101 -12.03 9.13 9.59
C GLY A 101 -11.58 8.14 8.52
N VAL A 102 -10.47 8.39 7.80
CA VAL A 102 -9.97 7.46 6.77
C VAL A 102 -9.51 6.15 7.39
N PHE A 103 -8.85 6.18 8.54
CA PHE A 103 -8.45 4.96 9.26
C PHE A 103 -9.66 4.07 9.58
N LYS A 104 -10.74 4.65 10.12
CA LYS A 104 -11.98 3.92 10.41
C LYS A 104 -12.58 3.31 9.15
N GLU A 105 -12.56 4.04 8.04
CA GLU A 105 -13.03 3.54 6.75
C GLU A 105 -12.15 2.38 6.25
N CYS A 106 -10.82 2.48 6.37
CA CYS A 106 -9.89 1.39 6.06
C CYS A 106 -10.19 0.13 6.89
N VAL A 107 -10.36 0.28 8.21
CA VAL A 107 -10.69 -0.83 9.11
C VAL A 107 -12.03 -1.47 8.73
N ALA A 108 -13.06 -0.66 8.50
CA ALA A 108 -14.37 -1.17 8.07
C ALA A 108 -14.28 -1.91 6.73
N ALA A 109 -13.50 -1.37 5.77
CA ALA A 109 -13.29 -2.00 4.47
C ALA A 109 -12.53 -3.34 4.59
N ILE A 110 -11.50 -3.40 5.43
CA ILE A 110 -10.74 -4.64 5.71
C ILE A 110 -11.67 -5.69 6.32
N ARG A 111 -12.44 -5.35 7.37
CA ARG A 111 -13.37 -6.29 8.00
C ARG A 111 -14.42 -6.81 7.01
N MET A 112 -15.02 -5.92 6.23
CA MET A 112 -15.99 -6.32 5.20
C MET A 112 -15.34 -7.26 4.17
N ALA A 113 -14.13 -6.96 3.71
CA ALA A 113 -13.41 -7.78 2.76
C ALA A 113 -13.15 -9.20 3.29
N LYS A 114 -12.69 -9.33 4.54
CA LYS A 114 -12.43 -10.64 5.16
C LYS A 114 -13.71 -11.45 5.34
N ILE A 115 -14.83 -10.86 5.76
CA ILE A 115 -16.14 -11.55 5.88
C ILE A 115 -16.61 -12.07 4.52
N ILE A 116 -16.40 -11.31 3.45
CA ILE A 116 -16.80 -11.70 2.08
C ILE A 116 -15.87 -12.80 1.53
N GLY A 117 -14.60 -12.82 1.92
CA GLY A 117 -13.62 -13.83 1.49
C GLY A 117 -12.53 -13.27 0.56
N TYR A 118 -12.27 -11.97 0.57
CA TYR A 118 -11.13 -11.39 -0.13
C TYR A 118 -9.82 -11.60 0.64
N GLN A 119 -8.72 -11.68 -0.12
CA GLN A 119 -7.39 -11.49 0.45
C GLN A 119 -7.14 -10.01 0.69
N VAL A 120 -6.53 -9.67 1.82
CA VAL A 120 -6.23 -8.30 2.20
C VAL A 120 -4.79 -8.19 2.67
N ALA A 121 -4.02 -7.33 2.04
CA ALA A 121 -2.73 -6.89 2.53
C ALA A 121 -2.81 -5.43 2.99
N THR A 122 -1.88 -5.02 3.83
CA THR A 122 -1.70 -3.60 4.14
C THR A 122 -0.40 -3.07 3.53
N ASN A 123 -0.38 -1.79 3.23
CA ASN A 123 0.79 -1.10 2.70
C ASN A 123 1.14 0.10 3.57
N THR A 124 2.31 0.06 4.19
CA THR A 124 2.77 1.05 5.16
C THR A 124 4.01 1.75 4.65
N THR A 125 4.00 3.06 4.65
CA THR A 125 5.15 3.89 4.34
C THR A 125 5.68 4.51 5.64
N VAL A 126 6.96 4.28 5.91
CA VAL A 126 7.66 4.84 7.08
C VAL A 126 8.34 6.13 6.68
N TYR A 127 7.98 7.21 7.36
CA TYR A 127 8.56 8.53 7.17
C TYR A 127 9.51 8.89 8.31
N LYS A 128 10.19 10.03 8.19
CA LYS A 128 11.09 10.55 9.22
C LYS A 128 10.40 10.71 10.59
N GLU A 129 9.16 11.19 10.59
CA GLU A 129 8.36 11.42 11.80
C GLU A 129 7.63 10.18 12.32
N THR A 130 7.63 9.06 11.58
CA THR A 130 6.94 7.83 12.00
C THR A 130 7.53 7.29 13.30
N ASP A 131 6.70 7.06 14.30
CA ASP A 131 7.07 6.31 15.50
C ASP A 131 7.05 4.80 15.19
N VAL A 132 8.20 4.16 15.25
CA VAL A 132 8.31 2.73 14.95
C VAL A 132 7.63 1.82 15.99
N SER A 133 7.41 2.30 17.21
CA SER A 133 6.63 1.55 18.22
C SER A 133 5.16 1.50 17.85
N GLU A 134 4.62 2.57 17.29
CA GLU A 134 3.25 2.62 16.76
C GLU A 134 3.05 1.65 15.58
N ILE A 135 4.07 1.46 14.73
CA ILE A 135 4.00 0.50 13.62
C ILE A 135 3.79 -0.94 14.13
N GLU A 136 4.46 -1.33 15.21
CA GLU A 136 4.28 -2.66 15.81
C GLU A 136 2.86 -2.83 16.36
N ASP A 137 2.33 -1.82 17.06
CA ASP A 137 0.97 -1.81 17.58
C ASP A 137 -0.08 -1.84 16.45
N MET A 138 0.17 -1.08 15.38
CA MET A 138 -0.68 -1.08 14.19
C MET A 138 -0.71 -2.46 13.52
N PHE A 139 0.45 -3.11 13.34
CA PHE A 139 0.51 -4.45 12.75
C PHE A 139 -0.20 -5.48 13.63
N ALA A 140 -0.06 -5.40 14.96
CA ALA A 140 -0.79 -6.25 15.88
C ALA A 140 -2.31 -6.07 15.73
N TYR A 141 -2.77 -4.83 15.70
CA TYR A 141 -4.18 -4.50 15.49
C TYR A 141 -4.70 -5.00 14.14
N LEU A 142 -4.01 -4.69 13.02
CA LEU A 142 -4.42 -5.11 11.69
C LEU A 142 -4.37 -6.64 11.52
N SER A 143 -3.39 -7.31 12.13
CA SER A 143 -3.33 -8.77 12.16
C SER A 143 -4.51 -9.38 12.92
N SER A 144 -5.02 -8.72 13.97
CA SER A 144 -6.24 -9.16 14.68
C SER A 144 -7.50 -9.08 13.80
N LEU A 145 -7.46 -8.30 12.72
CA LEU A 145 -8.51 -8.24 11.69
C LEU A 145 -8.34 -9.31 10.60
N GLU A 146 -7.41 -10.26 10.79
CA GLU A 146 -7.13 -11.39 9.89
C GLU A 146 -6.61 -10.95 8.51
N VAL A 147 -5.86 -9.83 8.42
CA VAL A 147 -5.17 -9.48 7.18
C VAL A 147 -4.14 -10.56 6.82
N ASP A 148 -3.95 -10.81 5.53
CA ASP A 148 -3.09 -11.89 5.04
C ASP A 148 -1.60 -11.54 5.11
N GLY A 149 -1.28 -10.26 5.29
CA GLY A 149 0.09 -9.79 5.52
C GLY A 149 0.25 -8.29 5.33
N HIS A 150 1.47 -7.83 5.57
CA HIS A 150 1.84 -6.42 5.56
C HIS A 150 2.97 -6.18 4.56
N THR A 151 2.86 -5.14 3.76
CA THR A 151 4.00 -4.54 3.04
C THR A 151 4.44 -3.29 3.78
N ILE A 152 5.74 -3.13 3.94
CA ILE A 152 6.30 -1.94 4.59
C ILE A 152 7.52 -1.46 3.82
N SER A 153 7.62 -0.18 3.59
CA SER A 153 8.75 0.42 2.90
C SER A 153 9.08 1.81 3.44
N PRO A 154 10.34 2.25 3.29
CA PRO A 154 10.70 3.62 3.61
C PRO A 154 10.06 4.60 2.65
N GLY A 155 9.62 5.74 3.16
CA GLY A 155 9.21 6.89 2.37
C GLY A 155 10.38 7.43 1.56
N TYR A 156 10.12 7.74 0.29
CA TYR A 156 11.14 8.20 -0.64
C TYR A 156 10.71 9.47 -1.37
N ASP A 157 11.66 10.38 -1.55
CA ASP A 157 11.45 11.67 -2.18
C ASP A 157 11.46 11.58 -3.72
N TYR A 158 10.32 11.39 -4.33
CA TYR A 158 10.21 11.46 -5.77
C TYR A 158 9.60 12.79 -6.24
N ASP A 159 9.94 13.21 -7.46
CA ASP A 159 9.67 14.57 -7.94
C ASP A 159 8.22 15.02 -7.83
N ALA A 160 7.26 14.12 -8.04
CA ALA A 160 5.85 14.46 -7.92
C ALA A 160 5.47 14.74 -6.46
N ALA A 161 5.93 13.93 -5.50
CA ALA A 161 5.70 14.14 -4.07
C ALA A 161 6.37 15.43 -3.59
N LYS A 162 7.64 15.68 -3.97
CA LYS A 162 8.33 16.93 -3.61
C LYS A 162 7.54 18.15 -4.03
N LYS A 163 7.13 18.22 -5.29
CA LYS A 163 6.39 19.36 -5.83
C LYS A 163 5.06 19.59 -5.11
N ASP A 164 4.36 18.52 -4.80
CA ASP A 164 3.09 18.58 -4.11
C ASP A 164 3.27 19.02 -2.65
N MET A 165 4.23 18.43 -1.93
CA MET A 165 4.52 18.77 -0.54
C MET A 165 4.95 20.23 -0.36
N VAL A 166 5.88 20.70 -1.19
CA VAL A 166 6.30 22.10 -1.16
C VAL A 166 5.12 23.04 -1.45
N LYS A 167 4.30 22.69 -2.44
CA LYS A 167 3.17 23.53 -2.86
C LYS A 167 2.04 23.56 -1.83
N ARG A 168 1.67 22.40 -1.25
CA ARG A 168 0.52 22.29 -0.34
C ARG A 168 0.88 22.55 1.11
N LEU A 169 2.02 22.03 1.58
CA LEU A 169 2.39 22.04 2.98
C LEU A 169 3.45 23.09 3.33
N GLY A 170 4.08 23.71 2.33
CA GLY A 170 5.19 24.63 2.55
C GLY A 170 6.42 23.97 3.20
N LYS A 171 6.49 22.64 3.20
CA LYS A 171 7.57 21.87 3.81
C LYS A 171 8.58 21.43 2.78
N GLN A 172 9.83 21.31 3.18
CA GLN A 172 10.89 20.81 2.32
C GLN A 172 10.92 19.28 2.34
N PRO A 173 11.41 18.63 1.25
CA PRO A 173 11.53 17.18 1.20
C PRO A 173 12.31 16.58 2.37
N GLU A 174 13.33 17.27 2.86
CA GLU A 174 14.18 16.89 3.97
C GLU A 174 13.44 16.79 5.31
N ASP A 175 12.28 17.43 5.42
CA ASP A 175 11.45 17.37 6.61
C ASP A 175 10.72 16.03 6.75
N PHE A 176 10.53 15.28 5.66
CA PHE A 176 9.74 14.05 5.63
C PHE A 176 10.54 12.81 5.29
N PHE A 177 11.42 12.94 4.29
CA PHE A 177 12.10 11.79 3.72
C PHE A 177 13.35 11.45 4.51
N MET A 178 13.64 10.15 4.53
CA MET A 178 14.74 9.62 5.31
C MET A 178 16.00 9.49 4.46
N THR A 179 17.14 9.69 5.10
CA THR A 179 18.43 9.20 4.59
C THR A 179 18.49 7.68 4.71
N ARG A 180 19.43 7.04 4.00
CA ARG A 180 19.70 5.59 4.18
C ARG A 180 20.02 5.22 5.62
N GLN A 181 20.77 6.08 6.34
CA GLN A 181 21.07 5.86 7.75
C GLN A 181 19.81 5.86 8.60
N MET A 182 18.94 6.89 8.47
CA MET A 182 17.66 6.94 9.17
C MET A 182 16.77 5.74 8.86
N THR A 183 16.76 5.29 7.59
CA THR A 183 16.05 4.08 7.21
C THR A 183 16.55 2.87 7.98
N ARG A 184 17.87 2.66 8.03
CA ARG A 184 18.46 1.55 8.79
C ARG A 184 18.14 1.60 10.28
N GLU A 185 18.14 2.78 10.86
CA GLU A 185 17.78 2.97 12.28
C GLU A 185 16.30 2.62 12.54
N LYS A 186 15.39 3.13 11.70
CA LYS A 186 13.95 2.84 11.85
C LYS A 186 13.59 1.39 11.55
N PHE A 187 14.28 0.75 10.62
CA PHE A 187 14.05 -0.64 10.24
C PHE A 187 14.96 -1.64 10.98
N ALA A 188 15.69 -1.22 12.00
CA ALA A 188 16.60 -2.09 12.75
C ALA A 188 15.94 -3.36 13.27
N ARG A 189 14.63 -3.30 13.61
CA ARG A 189 13.85 -4.42 14.16
C ARG A 189 12.96 -5.14 13.13
N ILE A 190 13.10 -4.86 11.83
CA ILE A 190 12.18 -5.41 10.82
C ILE A 190 12.16 -6.94 10.78
N GLN A 191 13.26 -7.62 11.10
CA GLN A 191 13.31 -9.08 11.16
C GLN A 191 12.52 -9.63 12.36
N GLU A 192 12.57 -8.92 13.52
CA GLU A 192 11.74 -9.26 14.69
C GLU A 192 10.26 -9.11 14.36
N TRP A 193 9.90 -8.07 13.59
CA TRP A 193 8.52 -7.92 13.09
C TRP A 193 8.14 -9.06 12.15
N GLY A 194 9.06 -9.51 11.28
CA GLY A 194 8.85 -10.66 10.39
C GLY A 194 8.68 -12.00 11.11
N GLU A 195 9.15 -12.10 12.36
CA GLU A 195 8.91 -13.27 13.23
C GLU A 195 7.51 -13.23 13.88
N LYS A 196 6.99 -12.02 14.13
CA LYS A 196 5.68 -11.82 14.78
C LYS A 196 4.53 -11.68 13.78
N PHE A 197 4.76 -11.08 12.64
CA PHE A 197 3.76 -10.72 11.64
C PHE A 197 4.15 -11.28 10.27
N THR A 198 3.16 -11.54 9.43
CA THR A 198 3.42 -11.88 8.03
C THR A 198 3.80 -10.60 7.26
N ILE A 199 5.10 -10.36 7.07
CA ILE A 199 5.61 -9.25 6.25
C ILE A 199 5.92 -9.79 4.86
N PHE A 200 5.33 -9.19 3.82
CA PHE A 200 5.60 -9.55 2.44
C PHE A 200 6.96 -8.99 1.97
N GLY A 201 7.60 -9.71 1.06
CA GLY A 201 8.94 -9.41 0.56
C GLY A 201 9.94 -10.51 0.92
N THR A 202 11.21 -10.23 0.73
CA THR A 202 12.28 -11.18 1.03
C THR A 202 12.97 -10.86 2.36
N PRO A 203 13.37 -11.86 3.16
CA PRO A 203 14.21 -11.62 4.34
C PRO A 203 15.55 -10.96 3.97
N VAL A 204 16.04 -11.19 2.77
CA VAL A 204 17.24 -10.53 2.24
C VAL A 204 17.04 -9.01 2.10
N TYR A 205 15.86 -8.59 1.65
CA TYR A 205 15.51 -7.17 1.62
C TYR A 205 15.34 -6.59 3.04
N GLN A 206 14.79 -7.35 3.98
CA GLN A 206 14.70 -6.91 5.37
C GLN A 206 16.11 -6.71 6.00
N GLU A 207 17.07 -7.59 5.68
CA GLU A 207 18.47 -7.43 6.10
C GLU A 207 19.09 -6.16 5.51
N PHE A 208 18.78 -5.83 4.26
CA PHE A 208 19.22 -4.60 3.62
C PHE A 208 18.64 -3.35 4.30
N LEU A 209 17.33 -3.36 4.60
CA LEU A 209 16.67 -2.25 5.29
C LEU A 209 17.26 -2.01 6.68
N SER A 210 17.59 -3.07 7.41
CA SER A 210 18.21 -2.99 8.75
C SER A 210 19.72 -2.73 8.75
N GLY A 211 20.32 -2.60 7.56
CA GLY A 211 21.76 -2.32 7.43
C GLY A 211 22.68 -3.53 7.67
N LYS A 212 22.14 -4.75 7.75
CA LYS A 212 22.94 -5.97 7.93
C LYS A 212 23.68 -6.39 6.65
N ARG A 213 23.23 -5.90 5.51
CA ARG A 213 23.88 -6.12 4.21
C ARG A 213 23.61 -4.99 3.24
N GLU A 214 24.38 -4.96 2.14
CA GLU A 214 24.14 -4.11 0.98
C GLU A 214 23.52 -4.93 -0.15
N LEU A 215 22.71 -4.25 -0.98
CA LEU A 215 22.16 -4.80 -2.21
C LEU A 215 22.30 -3.78 -3.34
N ARG A 216 22.50 -4.25 -4.56
CA ARG A 216 22.37 -3.43 -5.77
C ARG A 216 20.89 -3.30 -6.15
N CYS A 217 20.54 -2.16 -6.70
CA CYS A 217 19.18 -1.94 -7.20
C CYS A 217 18.96 -2.65 -8.53
N SER A 218 17.88 -3.44 -8.64
CA SER A 218 17.42 -4.12 -9.85
C SER A 218 16.08 -3.55 -10.32
N ALA A 219 16.00 -2.23 -10.53
CA ALA A 219 14.77 -1.53 -10.87
C ALA A 219 14.07 -2.07 -12.13
N TRP A 220 14.84 -2.66 -13.05
CA TRP A 220 14.33 -3.31 -14.27
C TRP A 220 13.44 -4.53 -13.99
N ALA A 221 13.54 -5.14 -12.82
CA ALA A 221 12.80 -6.35 -12.47
C ALA A 221 11.34 -6.09 -12.05
N ILE A 222 11.01 -4.86 -11.63
CA ILE A 222 9.62 -4.44 -11.40
C ILE A 222 9.30 -3.28 -12.35
N PRO A 223 8.99 -3.59 -13.61
CA PRO A 223 8.73 -2.57 -14.60
C PRO A 223 7.40 -1.86 -14.32
N THR A 224 7.39 -0.56 -14.47
CA THR A 224 6.20 0.28 -14.29
C THR A 224 5.65 0.71 -15.65
N ARG A 225 4.33 0.64 -15.81
CA ARG A 225 3.64 1.10 -16.99
C ARG A 225 2.52 2.08 -16.62
N ASN A 226 2.48 3.23 -17.30
CA ASN A 226 1.39 4.19 -17.21
C ASN A 226 0.71 4.40 -18.59
N ILE A 227 -0.15 5.39 -18.70
CA ILE A 227 -0.85 5.71 -19.96
C ILE A 227 0.08 6.12 -21.11
N GLN A 228 1.30 6.57 -20.81
CA GLN A 228 2.31 6.99 -21.79
C GLN A 228 3.19 5.80 -22.26
N GLY A 229 3.17 4.68 -21.54
CA GLY A 229 3.97 3.52 -21.89
C GLY A 229 4.75 2.94 -20.70
N TRP A 230 5.78 2.15 -21.01
CA TRP A 230 6.70 1.60 -20.02
C TRP A 230 7.63 2.69 -19.52
N LYS A 231 7.58 2.97 -18.24
CA LYS A 231 8.30 4.03 -17.58
C LYS A 231 9.68 3.57 -17.12
N ALA A 232 10.71 4.36 -17.36
CA ALA A 232 12.06 4.08 -16.92
C ALA A 232 12.69 5.28 -16.21
N PRO A 233 13.67 5.06 -15.33
CA PRO A 233 14.31 3.78 -14.98
C PRO A 233 13.54 2.96 -13.96
N CYS A 234 12.64 3.54 -13.17
CA CYS A 234 11.96 2.84 -12.08
C CYS A 234 10.62 3.49 -11.76
N TYR A 235 9.93 2.93 -10.76
CA TYR A 235 8.68 3.47 -10.25
C TYR A 235 8.80 4.92 -9.78
N GLN A 236 9.90 5.29 -9.12
CA GLN A 236 10.08 6.61 -8.51
C GLN A 236 10.50 7.71 -9.51
N MET A 237 11.22 7.34 -10.55
CA MET A 237 11.81 8.26 -11.52
C MET A 237 11.24 8.05 -12.91
N THR A 238 11.18 9.13 -13.71
CA THR A 238 10.71 9.05 -15.10
C THR A 238 11.66 9.85 -15.99
N ASP A 239 12.63 9.15 -16.58
CA ASP A 239 13.57 9.72 -17.55
C ASP A 239 13.10 9.48 -18.99
N GLY A 240 12.17 8.52 -19.17
CA GLY A 240 11.60 8.22 -20.47
C GLY A 240 10.44 7.22 -20.40
N HIS A 241 9.73 7.14 -21.52
CA HIS A 241 8.69 6.15 -21.77
C HIS A 241 9.00 5.35 -23.04
N TYR A 242 8.67 4.09 -23.02
CA TYR A 242 8.93 3.12 -24.10
C TYR A 242 7.63 2.41 -24.47
N ASN A 243 7.47 2.08 -25.76
CA ASN A 243 6.25 1.39 -26.24
C ASN A 243 6.26 -0.10 -25.84
N GLY A 244 7.43 -0.73 -25.79
CA GLY A 244 7.62 -2.12 -25.45
C GLY A 244 8.55 -2.33 -24.25
N TYR A 245 8.24 -3.33 -23.44
CA TYR A 245 9.08 -3.70 -22.29
C TYR A 245 10.50 -4.11 -22.72
N GLN A 246 10.61 -4.93 -23.77
CA GLN A 246 11.91 -5.34 -24.29
C GLN A 246 12.72 -4.17 -24.86
N GLU A 247 12.04 -3.19 -25.47
CA GLU A 247 12.67 -1.97 -25.93
C GLU A 247 13.26 -1.18 -24.75
N MET A 248 12.50 -1.03 -23.68
CA MET A 248 12.95 -0.38 -22.46
C MET A 248 14.19 -1.09 -21.88
N LEU A 249 14.12 -2.42 -21.74
CA LEU A 249 15.26 -3.20 -21.21
C LEU A 249 16.55 -2.98 -21.98
N ASN A 250 16.45 -2.88 -23.31
CA ASN A 250 17.61 -2.81 -24.20
C ASN A 250 18.16 -1.38 -24.35
N LYS A 251 17.33 -0.35 -24.16
CA LYS A 251 17.72 1.05 -24.40
C LYS A 251 18.14 1.80 -23.12
N VAL A 252 17.68 1.36 -21.96
CA VAL A 252 18.03 2.00 -20.70
C VAL A 252 19.40 1.55 -20.25
N ASP A 253 20.26 2.50 -19.97
CA ASP A 253 21.54 2.23 -19.29
C ASP A 253 21.30 2.06 -17.79
N TRP A 254 21.03 0.82 -17.39
CA TRP A 254 20.72 0.46 -16.01
C TRP A 254 21.87 0.72 -15.06
N ASP A 255 23.09 0.75 -15.57
CA ASP A 255 24.29 1.01 -14.77
C ASP A 255 24.41 2.47 -14.30
N ARG A 256 23.60 3.38 -14.83
CA ARG A 256 23.51 4.77 -14.36
C ARG A 256 22.77 4.93 -13.04
N TYR A 257 22.06 3.92 -12.56
CA TYR A 257 21.14 4.05 -11.43
C TYR A 257 21.55 3.19 -10.24
N GLY A 258 20.96 3.51 -9.07
CA GLY A 258 21.20 2.80 -7.83
C GLY A 258 22.44 3.27 -7.07
N VAL A 259 22.76 2.55 -6.03
CA VAL A 259 23.94 2.78 -5.16
C VAL A 259 24.83 1.56 -5.24
N VAL A 260 26.12 1.76 -5.50
CA VAL A 260 27.13 0.71 -5.60
C VAL A 260 28.33 1.09 -4.75
N ASN A 261 28.75 0.20 -3.86
CA ASN A 261 29.84 0.43 -2.92
C ASN A 261 29.69 1.74 -2.11
N GLY A 262 28.44 2.06 -1.73
CA GLY A 262 28.13 3.27 -0.97
C GLY A 262 28.01 4.55 -1.79
N PHE A 263 28.25 4.51 -3.11
CA PHE A 263 28.17 5.68 -3.99
C PHE A 263 26.94 5.62 -4.87
N ALA A 264 26.11 6.68 -4.84
CA ALA A 264 24.99 6.84 -5.76
C ALA A 264 25.51 7.12 -7.17
N ARG A 265 25.07 6.33 -8.15
CA ARG A 265 25.38 6.55 -9.57
C ARG A 265 24.53 7.69 -10.18
N ASP A 266 23.32 7.87 -9.66
CA ASP A 266 22.47 9.01 -9.89
C ASP A 266 22.12 9.61 -8.53
N SER A 267 22.22 10.94 -8.38
CA SER A 267 21.98 11.62 -7.10
C SER A 267 20.59 11.35 -6.53
N ARG A 268 19.62 11.11 -7.39
CA ARG A 268 18.24 10.75 -6.98
C ARG A 268 18.18 9.37 -6.32
N CYS A 269 19.19 8.53 -6.48
CA CYS A 269 19.26 7.21 -5.87
C CYS A 269 19.91 7.20 -4.47
N GLU A 270 20.51 8.31 -4.05
CA GLU A 270 21.38 8.39 -2.87
C GLU A 270 20.71 7.83 -1.61
N ASN A 271 19.50 8.27 -1.33
CA ASN A 271 18.76 7.86 -0.14
C ASN A 271 17.74 6.74 -0.40
N CYS A 272 17.61 6.28 -1.64
CA CYS A 272 16.59 5.28 -1.98
C CYS A 272 16.94 3.90 -1.40
N MET A 273 15.97 3.33 -0.67
CA MET A 273 16.00 1.95 -0.19
C MET A 273 14.67 1.23 -0.44
N VAL A 274 13.88 1.72 -1.41
CA VAL A 274 12.51 1.26 -1.66
C VAL A 274 12.49 -0.13 -2.27
N HIS A 275 11.48 -0.90 -1.90
CA HIS A 275 11.28 -2.30 -2.31
C HIS A 275 11.32 -2.51 -3.83
N CYS A 276 10.85 -1.56 -4.65
CA CYS A 276 10.74 -1.74 -6.10
C CYS A 276 12.06 -2.05 -6.82
N GLY A 277 13.22 -1.75 -6.22
CA GLY A 277 14.52 -2.08 -6.79
C GLY A 277 15.32 -3.07 -5.96
N TYR A 278 15.16 -3.06 -4.65
CA TYR A 278 16.01 -3.85 -3.75
C TYR A 278 15.41 -5.19 -3.34
N ASP A 279 14.09 -5.29 -3.19
CA ASP A 279 13.45 -6.58 -2.92
C ASP A 279 13.59 -7.57 -4.10
N PRO A 280 13.42 -7.15 -5.37
CA PRO A 280 13.77 -8.01 -6.50
C PRO A 280 15.20 -8.48 -6.52
N SER A 281 16.16 -7.66 -6.08
CA SER A 281 17.57 -8.08 -5.98
C SER A 281 17.72 -9.24 -5.01
N GLY A 282 17.05 -9.18 -3.86
CA GLY A 282 17.00 -10.28 -2.90
C GLY A 282 16.34 -11.54 -3.47
N ALA A 283 15.24 -11.37 -4.22
CA ALA A 283 14.50 -12.48 -4.82
C ALA A 283 15.24 -13.15 -5.98
N LEU A 284 15.92 -12.37 -6.82
CA LEU A 284 16.61 -12.84 -8.02
C LEU A 284 18.05 -13.31 -7.75
N GLY A 285 18.54 -13.17 -6.53
CA GLY A 285 19.89 -13.56 -6.16
C GLY A 285 20.95 -12.60 -6.70
N VAL A 286 20.60 -11.33 -6.92
CA VAL A 286 21.58 -10.28 -7.22
C VAL A 286 22.35 -9.99 -5.94
N ASP A 287 23.68 -10.14 -5.99
CA ASP A 287 24.56 -10.08 -4.81
C ASP A 287 24.22 -11.15 -3.73
N ALA A 288 23.78 -12.34 -4.18
CA ALA A 288 23.36 -13.40 -3.27
C ALA A 288 24.56 -13.94 -2.46
N GLU A 289 24.30 -14.15 -1.18
CA GLU A 289 25.17 -14.90 -0.28
C GLU A 289 24.74 -16.37 -0.21
N PHE A 290 25.65 -17.21 0.29
CA PHE A 290 25.34 -18.63 0.46
C PHE A 290 24.12 -18.80 1.40
N GLY A 291 23.12 -19.54 0.93
CA GLY A 291 21.91 -19.83 1.71
C GLY A 291 20.73 -18.85 1.48
N ASP A 292 20.92 -17.74 0.79
CA ASP A 292 19.84 -16.74 0.57
C ASP A 292 18.61 -17.33 -0.13
N THR A 293 18.84 -18.17 -1.14
CA THR A 293 17.74 -18.84 -1.84
C THR A 293 16.89 -19.68 -0.87
N TRP A 294 17.55 -20.44 0.01
CA TRP A 294 16.87 -21.26 1.00
C TRP A 294 16.16 -20.40 2.05
N LYS A 295 16.79 -19.31 2.49
CA LYS A 295 16.20 -18.33 3.40
C LYS A 295 14.92 -17.74 2.82
N ASN A 296 14.95 -17.32 1.55
CA ASN A 296 13.81 -16.77 0.83
C ASN A 296 12.69 -17.81 0.68
N VAL A 297 13.03 -19.05 0.29
CA VAL A 297 12.05 -20.14 0.15
C VAL A 297 11.39 -20.45 1.51
N ARG A 298 12.17 -20.62 2.55
CA ARG A 298 11.64 -20.92 3.90
C ARG A 298 10.74 -19.79 4.40
N TYR A 299 11.12 -18.54 4.20
CA TYR A 299 10.35 -17.38 4.63
C TYR A 299 9.02 -17.28 3.89
N ASN A 300 9.03 -17.42 2.57
CA ASN A 300 7.83 -17.20 1.76
C ASN A 300 6.88 -18.41 1.71
N PHE A 301 7.41 -19.62 1.81
CA PHE A 301 6.62 -20.87 1.69
C PHE A 301 6.61 -21.71 2.98
N GLY A 302 7.35 -21.31 4.01
CA GLY A 302 7.31 -21.95 5.34
C GLY A 302 6.07 -21.53 6.14
N PRO A 303 5.95 -22.09 7.37
CA PRO A 303 4.90 -21.67 8.29
C PRO A 303 4.95 -20.18 8.54
N LYS A 304 3.80 -19.52 8.41
CA LYS A 304 3.64 -18.11 8.73
C LYS A 304 3.46 -17.92 10.23
N PRO A 305 3.83 -16.74 10.78
CA PRO A 305 3.45 -16.40 12.13
C PRO A 305 1.95 -16.61 12.30
N GLN A 306 1.54 -17.21 13.42
CA GLN A 306 0.11 -17.31 13.72
C GLN A 306 -0.46 -15.90 13.87
N PRO A 307 -1.69 -15.64 13.38
CA PRO A 307 -2.35 -14.39 13.68
C PRO A 307 -2.30 -14.15 15.19
N TYR A 308 -1.94 -12.96 15.60
CA TYR A 308 -1.82 -12.59 17.00
C TYR A 308 -3.20 -12.64 17.66
N HIS A 309 -3.52 -13.75 18.33
CA HIS A 309 -4.84 -14.00 18.94
C HIS A 309 -4.87 -13.78 20.46
N GLU A 310 -3.75 -13.50 21.11
CA GLU A 310 -3.74 -13.36 22.56
C GLU A 310 -3.91 -11.91 23.00
N GLY A 311 -5.12 -11.63 23.53
CA GLY A 311 -5.32 -10.60 24.55
C GLY A 311 -5.17 -9.15 24.15
N ALA A 312 -5.02 -8.86 22.88
CA ALA A 312 -5.16 -7.50 22.39
C ALA A 312 -6.67 -7.15 22.31
N GLU A 313 -7.34 -7.07 23.44
CA GLU A 313 -8.18 -5.90 23.64
C GLU A 313 -7.22 -4.73 23.47
N VAL A 314 -7.00 -4.33 22.23
CA VAL A 314 -6.47 -3.02 21.91
C VAL A 314 -7.46 -2.08 22.58
N GLN A 315 -7.12 -1.65 23.80
CA GLN A 315 -7.92 -0.72 24.55
C GLN A 315 -8.27 0.38 23.59
N ALA A 316 -9.55 0.58 23.39
CA ALA A 316 -10.11 1.59 22.51
C ALA A 316 -9.24 2.84 22.66
N PHE A 317 -8.56 3.22 21.60
CA PHE A 317 -7.44 4.15 21.58
C PHE A 317 -7.83 5.52 22.11
N ASN A 318 -7.87 5.65 23.44
CA ASN A 318 -7.88 6.93 24.14
C ASN A 318 -6.43 7.25 24.49
N GLY A 319 -5.75 7.94 23.57
CA GLY A 319 -4.55 8.69 23.91
C GLY A 319 -3.22 8.10 23.45
N CYS A 320 -2.94 8.14 22.18
CA CYS A 320 -1.55 8.20 21.72
C CYS A 320 -0.99 9.58 22.06
N SER A 321 -0.01 9.62 22.95
CA SER A 321 0.69 10.85 23.31
C SER A 321 1.75 11.18 22.26
N ILE A 322 1.34 11.58 21.07
CA ILE A 322 2.24 12.25 20.15
C ILE A 322 2.36 13.70 20.58
N ASN A 323 3.59 14.15 20.67
CA ASN A 323 3.95 15.51 21.07
C ASN A 323 3.20 16.53 20.18
N LYS A 324 2.11 17.09 20.70
CA LYS A 324 1.16 17.96 19.97
C LYS A 324 1.78 19.26 19.45
N GLY A 325 3.07 19.48 19.69
CA GLY A 325 3.74 20.75 19.41
C GLY A 325 4.15 21.00 17.97
N HIS A 326 4.37 19.98 17.15
CA HIS A 326 4.94 20.17 15.80
C HIS A 326 3.94 20.17 14.64
N LEU A 327 2.69 19.82 14.87
CA LEU A 327 1.69 19.62 13.80
C LEU A 327 0.51 20.59 13.83
N ALA A 328 0.58 21.63 14.65
CA ALA A 328 -0.49 22.64 14.79
C ALA A 328 -0.75 23.49 13.52
N GLY A 329 0.14 23.43 12.53
CA GLY A 329 0.02 24.22 11.30
C GLY A 329 -0.86 23.61 10.19
N ALA A 330 -1.19 22.33 10.27
CA ALA A 330 -1.91 21.64 9.18
C ALA A 330 -3.46 21.67 9.31
N ARG A 331 -3.99 22.25 10.38
CA ARG A 331 -5.42 22.14 10.73
C ARG A 331 -6.39 23.09 10.01
N GLN A 332 -5.99 23.88 9.04
CA GLN A 332 -6.88 24.94 8.52
C GLN A 332 -7.55 24.66 7.17
N ALA A 333 -7.39 23.51 6.54
CA ALA A 333 -7.82 23.38 5.15
C ALA A 333 -8.88 22.30 4.79
N VAL A 334 -9.35 21.44 5.69
CA VAL A 334 -10.28 20.37 5.27
C VAL A 334 -11.42 20.17 6.26
N ASN A 335 -12.54 20.85 6.05
CA ASN A 335 -13.81 20.60 6.71
C ASN A 335 -14.88 20.26 5.67
N GLU A 336 -14.85 19.07 5.08
CA GLU A 336 -16.02 18.51 4.41
C GLU A 336 -16.33 17.10 4.96
N PRO A 337 -17.57 16.81 5.31
CA PRO A 337 -17.97 15.51 5.87
C PRO A 337 -17.82 14.39 4.82
N LEU A 338 -17.47 13.20 5.27
CA LEU A 338 -17.31 11.99 4.45
C LEU A 338 -18.55 11.67 3.58
N GLU A 339 -19.72 12.09 3.99
CA GLU A 339 -21.00 11.86 3.29
C GLU A 339 -21.05 12.51 1.90
N SER A 340 -20.42 13.67 1.69
CA SER A 340 -20.42 14.37 0.39
C SER A 340 -19.62 13.64 -0.70
N VAL A 341 -18.66 12.80 -0.31
CA VAL A 341 -17.81 12.04 -1.24
C VAL A 341 -18.45 10.71 -1.63
N ILE A 342 -19.35 10.19 -0.81
CA ILE A 342 -20.04 8.92 -1.03
C ILE A 342 -21.23 9.07 -1.99
N THR A 343 -21.86 10.24 -2.03
CA THR A 343 -23.10 10.47 -2.80
C THR A 343 -22.90 10.75 -4.30
N GLY A 344 -21.69 11.05 -4.74
CA GLY A 344 -21.40 11.17 -6.18
C GLY A 344 -22.03 12.37 -6.89
N GLU A 345 -22.55 13.35 -6.17
CA GLU A 345 -23.00 14.62 -6.74
C GLU A 345 -21.79 15.54 -6.98
N GLN A 346 -21.23 15.44 -8.17
CA GLN A 346 -20.28 16.44 -8.67
C GLN A 346 -21.06 17.58 -9.32
N GLU A 347 -21.03 18.74 -8.72
CA GLU A 347 -21.24 19.98 -9.49
C GLU A 347 -20.13 20.12 -10.56
N PRO A 348 -20.43 20.66 -11.74
CA PRO A 348 -19.47 20.75 -12.82
C PRO A 348 -18.33 21.71 -12.42
N ALA A 349 -17.18 21.15 -12.10
CA ALA A 349 -15.97 21.91 -11.85
C ALA A 349 -15.56 22.67 -13.10
N ALA A 350 -15.31 23.95 -12.94
CA ALA A 350 -14.70 24.83 -13.92
C ALA A 350 -13.43 24.18 -14.48
N SER A 351 -13.27 24.28 -15.78
CA SER A 351 -12.17 23.77 -16.59
C SER A 351 -10.80 24.13 -16.00
N PHE A 352 -10.17 23.19 -15.29
CA PHE A 352 -8.74 23.24 -15.01
C PHE A 352 -8.03 22.24 -15.92
N SER A 353 -7.30 22.76 -16.89
CA SER A 353 -6.34 22.03 -17.68
C SER A 353 -5.23 21.53 -16.75
N SER A 354 -5.37 20.35 -16.19
CA SER A 354 -4.29 19.67 -15.47
C SER A 354 -3.74 18.56 -16.34
N LYS A 355 -2.57 18.78 -16.91
CA LYS A 355 -1.66 17.71 -17.31
C LYS A 355 -1.08 17.10 -16.05
N GLY A 356 -1.86 16.26 -15.39
CA GLY A 356 -1.43 15.45 -14.25
C GLY A 356 -1.43 13.98 -14.65
N THR A 357 -0.27 13.40 -14.74
CA THR A 357 -0.07 11.97 -15.01
C THR A 357 -0.43 11.16 -13.77
N SER A 358 -1.53 10.41 -13.83
CA SER A 358 -1.81 9.37 -12.84
C SER A 358 -1.09 8.09 -13.26
N ASP A 359 -0.02 7.75 -12.54
CA ASP A 359 0.69 6.49 -12.69
C ASP A 359 -0.14 5.34 -12.12
N VAL A 360 -0.31 4.27 -12.88
CA VAL A 360 -0.91 3.00 -12.44
C VAL A 360 0.23 2.02 -12.23
N VAL A 361 0.36 1.53 -11.01
CA VAL A 361 1.33 0.49 -10.63
C VAL A 361 0.65 -0.87 -10.79
N LEU A 362 1.22 -1.72 -11.58
CA LEU A 362 0.84 -3.12 -11.75
C LEU A 362 1.74 -4.02 -10.92
#